data_636caa29259b3206bfa61128dea168af
#
_entry.id   636caa29259b3206bfa61128dea168af
#
_cell.length_a   1.000
_cell.length_b   1.000
_cell.length_c   1.000
_cell.angle_alpha   90.00
_cell.angle_beta   90.00
_cell.angle_gamma   90.00
#
_symmetry.space_group_name_H-M   'P 1'
#
loop_
_entity.id
_entity.type
_entity.pdbx_description
1 polymer ?
#
loop_
_entity_poly.entity_id
_entity_poly.type
_entity_poly.pdbx_seq_one_letter_code
_entity_poly.pdbx_strand_id
1 'polypeptide(L)'
;METIRKTDSRRGRIAYEVAGLAWLAEASDPGAAVVPVLDHGETWLEEPRVVSVPPSAQDAEAFGRALAHTHAAGATHLGAAPDGYAGDGWMGEAHLSLPERPSARGEADSANRADCAEATSASSPRESWGAFYARERIAPYLDARVFTASERSLIERLCERLDSGDLDHGQPRLVADAIARCEDVDAARTHGDLWNGNVMWTPGGAVLIDPAAQGGHAEEDLAALAVFGCPYYERILAAYNEASPLEDGWRERLTLHQAHIIMIHCAVFGRSYVPDAVAIARRYA
;
A
#
# COMPACT_ATOMS: atom_id res chain seq x y z
N MET A 1 30.60 2.95 -8.25
CA MET A 1 29.27 2.29 -8.16
C MET A 1 28.48 2.73 -9.38
N GLU A 2 27.90 1.80 -10.14
CA GLU A 2 27.06 2.15 -11.28
C GLU A 2 25.73 2.69 -10.78
N THR A 3 25.19 3.74 -11.43
CA THR A 3 23.93 4.38 -11.03
C THR A 3 22.91 4.28 -12.16
N ILE A 4 21.64 4.45 -11.82
CA ILE A 4 20.52 4.58 -12.75
C ILE A 4 19.86 5.93 -12.49
N ARG A 5 19.61 6.69 -13.56
CA ARG A 5 18.82 7.91 -13.51
C ARG A 5 17.45 7.66 -14.13
N LYS A 6 16.41 7.82 -13.33
CA LYS A 6 15.02 7.85 -13.77
C LYS A 6 14.59 9.28 -14.07
N THR A 7 13.75 9.46 -15.08
CA THR A 7 13.23 10.79 -15.44
C THR A 7 11.71 10.73 -15.64
N ASP A 8 11.00 11.71 -15.12
CA ASP A 8 9.57 11.86 -15.34
C ASP A 8 9.22 13.38 -15.34
N SER A 9 8.46 13.82 -16.35
CA SER A 9 8.07 15.22 -16.51
C SER A 9 6.74 15.54 -15.82
N ARG A 10 6.02 14.55 -15.30
CA ARG A 10 4.77 14.76 -14.55
C ARG A 10 5.07 15.45 -13.23
N ARG A 11 4.34 16.53 -12.99
CA ARG A 11 4.54 17.34 -11.78
C ARG A 11 4.36 16.49 -10.52
N GLY A 12 5.31 16.56 -9.60
CA GLY A 12 5.27 15.88 -8.31
C GLY A 12 5.64 14.39 -8.36
N ARG A 13 5.72 13.75 -9.54
CA ARG A 13 6.00 12.32 -9.67
C ARG A 13 7.32 11.92 -9.00
N ILE A 14 8.40 12.61 -9.34
CA ILE A 14 9.73 12.35 -8.77
C ILE A 14 9.75 12.68 -7.27
N ALA A 15 9.17 13.80 -6.86
CA ALA A 15 9.12 14.19 -5.45
C ALA A 15 8.35 13.16 -4.61
N TYR A 16 7.25 12.60 -5.14
CA TYR A 16 6.51 11.53 -4.48
C TYR A 16 7.33 10.25 -4.32
N GLU A 17 8.00 9.81 -5.38
CA GLU A 17 8.85 8.61 -5.34
C GLU A 17 10.02 8.77 -4.35
N VAL A 18 10.68 9.92 -4.37
CA VAL A 18 11.76 10.26 -3.42
C VAL A 18 11.25 10.25 -1.98
N ALA A 19 10.11 10.87 -1.71
CA ALA A 19 9.50 10.87 -0.37
C ALA A 19 9.08 9.45 0.05
N GLY A 20 8.50 8.66 -0.87
CA GLY A 20 8.11 7.27 -0.60
C GLY A 20 9.30 6.38 -0.25
N LEU A 21 10.39 6.47 -1.02
CA LEU A 21 11.63 5.72 -0.75
C LEU A 21 12.23 6.11 0.60
N ALA A 22 12.29 7.40 0.91
CA ALA A 22 12.79 7.89 2.20
C ALA A 22 11.93 7.39 3.36
N TRP A 23 10.62 7.52 3.25
CA TRP A 23 9.67 7.09 4.27
C TRP A 23 9.73 5.58 4.55
N LEU A 24 9.79 4.75 3.49
CA LEU A 24 9.96 3.30 3.66
C LEU A 24 11.33 2.95 4.27
N ALA A 25 12.39 3.69 3.91
CA ALA A 25 13.74 3.46 4.42
C ALA A 25 13.87 3.71 5.93
N GLU A 26 13.06 4.59 6.53
CA GLU A 26 13.00 4.78 7.98
C GLU A 26 12.67 3.50 8.75
N ALA A 27 11.94 2.57 8.13
CA ALA A 27 11.57 1.30 8.70
C ALA A 27 12.55 0.15 8.39
N SER A 28 13.64 0.38 7.65
CA SER A 28 14.51 -0.69 7.11
C SER A 28 15.27 -1.51 8.17
N ASP A 29 15.24 -1.12 9.42
CA ASP A 29 15.76 -1.91 10.54
C ASP A 29 14.71 -1.93 11.66
N PRO A 30 13.96 -3.04 11.84
CA PRO A 30 14.11 -4.38 11.23
C PRO A 30 13.30 -4.63 9.96
N GLY A 31 12.74 -3.63 9.30
CA GLY A 31 11.92 -3.77 8.09
C GLY A 31 12.73 -4.06 6.82
N ALA A 32 12.03 -4.08 5.69
CA ALA A 32 12.60 -4.39 4.39
C ALA A 32 13.58 -3.30 3.92
N ALA A 33 14.70 -3.72 3.33
CA ALA A 33 15.65 -2.79 2.73
C ALA A 33 15.03 -2.06 1.52
N VAL A 34 15.38 -0.79 1.35
CA VAL A 34 14.88 0.09 0.30
C VAL A 34 16.07 0.67 -0.47
N VAL A 35 15.95 0.83 -1.78
CA VAL A 35 17.00 1.45 -2.58
C VAL A 35 17.20 2.89 -2.14
N PRO A 36 18.45 3.35 -1.86
CA PRO A 36 18.68 4.73 -1.46
C PRO A 36 18.60 5.67 -2.67
N VAL A 37 18.04 6.86 -2.49
CA VAL A 37 18.16 7.96 -3.45
C VAL A 37 19.52 8.63 -3.23
N LEU A 38 20.34 8.70 -4.29
CA LEU A 38 21.67 9.31 -4.25
C LEU A 38 21.61 10.82 -4.53
N ASP A 39 20.77 11.21 -5.49
CA ASP A 39 20.54 12.60 -5.87
C ASP A 39 19.21 12.71 -6.61
N HIS A 40 18.60 13.89 -6.64
CA HIS A 40 17.35 14.12 -7.36
C HIS A 40 17.16 15.59 -7.74
N GLY A 41 16.31 15.81 -8.75
CA GLY A 41 15.80 17.13 -9.14
C GLY A 41 14.28 17.08 -9.29
N GLU A 42 13.70 18.11 -9.89
CA GLU A 42 12.25 18.17 -10.07
C GLU A 42 11.71 17.07 -10.98
N THR A 43 12.48 16.65 -11.99
CA THR A 43 12.07 15.71 -13.04
C THR A 43 12.94 14.46 -13.14
N TRP A 44 13.83 14.22 -12.20
CA TRP A 44 14.72 13.08 -12.20
C TRP A 44 15.16 12.69 -10.78
N LEU A 45 15.47 11.41 -10.62
CA LEU A 45 16.17 10.88 -9.45
C LEU A 45 17.28 9.92 -9.89
N GLU A 46 18.30 9.75 -9.04
CA GLU A 46 19.43 8.86 -9.26
C GLU A 46 19.57 7.87 -8.09
N GLU A 47 19.65 6.59 -8.43
CA GLU A 47 19.77 5.48 -7.50
C GLU A 47 21.00 4.62 -7.86
N PRO A 48 21.56 3.83 -6.92
CA PRO A 48 22.53 2.81 -7.28
C PRO A 48 21.85 1.74 -8.17
N ARG A 49 22.56 1.27 -9.17
CA ARG A 49 22.11 0.14 -9.97
C ARG A 49 22.09 -1.12 -9.09
N VAL A 50 20.90 -1.62 -8.80
CA VAL A 50 20.73 -2.88 -8.06
C VAL A 50 20.93 -4.06 -9.03
N VAL A 51 21.88 -4.93 -8.70
CA VAL A 51 22.13 -6.15 -9.50
C VAL A 51 21.28 -7.27 -8.92
N SER A 52 20.31 -7.73 -9.70
CA SER A 52 19.41 -8.81 -9.31
C SER A 52 20.09 -10.19 -9.46
N VAL A 53 19.81 -11.04 -8.48
CA VAL A 53 20.18 -12.48 -8.49
C VAL A 53 18.90 -13.31 -8.26
N PRO A 54 18.89 -14.61 -8.61
CA PRO A 54 17.77 -15.47 -8.24
C PRO A 54 17.63 -15.54 -6.71
N PRO A 55 16.39 -15.37 -6.16
CA PRO A 55 16.18 -15.49 -4.72
C PRO A 55 16.36 -16.92 -4.22
N SER A 56 16.71 -17.06 -2.95
CA SER A 56 16.61 -18.32 -2.22
C SER A 56 15.34 -18.37 -1.36
N ALA A 57 14.97 -19.55 -0.89
CA ALA A 57 13.88 -19.71 0.07
C ALA A 57 14.13 -18.93 1.37
N GLN A 58 15.39 -18.87 1.81
CA GLN A 58 15.80 -18.13 3.01
C GLN A 58 15.64 -16.62 2.82
N ASP A 59 16.01 -16.08 1.64
CA ASP A 59 15.84 -14.66 1.32
C ASP A 59 14.34 -14.28 1.31
N ALA A 60 13.50 -15.16 0.75
CA ALA A 60 12.05 -14.97 0.71
C ALA A 60 11.44 -14.95 2.11
N GLU A 61 11.86 -15.86 3.00
CA GLU A 61 11.41 -15.88 4.39
C GLU A 61 11.90 -14.65 5.17
N ALA A 62 13.15 -14.24 4.97
CA ALA A 62 13.71 -13.03 5.58
C ALA A 62 12.93 -11.79 5.12
N PHE A 63 12.62 -11.70 3.81
CA PHE A 63 11.81 -10.62 3.27
C PHE A 63 10.40 -10.58 3.86
N GLY A 64 9.72 -11.73 3.99
CA GLY A 64 8.39 -11.79 4.59
C GLY A 64 8.36 -11.25 6.02
N ARG A 65 9.35 -11.62 6.85
CA ARG A 65 9.47 -11.09 8.22
C ARG A 65 9.78 -9.60 8.23
N ALA A 66 10.70 -9.14 7.39
CA ALA A 66 11.08 -7.73 7.29
C ALA A 66 9.89 -6.87 6.81
N LEU A 67 9.11 -7.33 5.84
CA LEU A 67 7.92 -6.64 5.34
C LEU A 67 6.86 -6.42 6.45
N ALA A 68 6.70 -7.40 7.36
CA ALA A 68 5.81 -7.25 8.51
C ALA A 68 6.22 -6.07 9.42
N HIS A 69 7.53 -5.84 9.60
CA HIS A 69 8.02 -4.69 10.36
C HIS A 69 7.90 -3.38 9.60
N THR A 70 8.09 -3.39 8.27
CA THR A 70 7.81 -2.20 7.43
C THR A 70 6.37 -1.76 7.59
N HIS A 71 5.42 -2.68 7.48
CA HIS A 71 4.00 -2.36 7.67
C HIS A 71 3.69 -1.85 9.08
N ALA A 72 4.33 -2.43 10.10
CA ALA A 72 4.14 -2.04 11.50
C ALA A 72 4.76 -0.68 11.87
N ALA A 73 5.65 -0.12 11.06
CA ALA A 73 6.09 1.26 11.21
C ALA A 73 4.93 2.25 11.07
N GLY A 74 3.87 1.84 10.40
CA GLY A 74 2.58 2.51 10.40
C GLY A 74 2.51 3.79 9.60
N ALA A 75 1.26 4.27 9.48
CA ALA A 75 0.87 5.52 8.85
C ALA A 75 -0.26 6.17 9.65
N THR A 76 -0.41 7.48 9.53
CA THR A 76 -1.37 8.26 10.34
C THR A 76 -2.83 7.98 9.98
N HIS A 77 -3.13 7.52 8.77
CA HIS A 77 -4.48 7.17 8.30
C HIS A 77 -4.40 6.40 6.97
N LEU A 78 -5.52 5.84 6.54
CA LEU A 78 -5.65 5.25 5.20
C LEU A 78 -5.50 6.33 4.13
N GLY A 79 -4.62 6.10 3.15
CA GLY A 79 -4.27 7.07 2.12
C GLY A 79 -3.26 8.15 2.56
N ALA A 80 -2.71 8.07 3.78
CA ALA A 80 -1.67 9.00 4.21
C ALA A 80 -0.51 9.04 3.23
N ALA A 81 -0.11 10.23 2.82
CA ALA A 81 1.09 10.44 2.03
C ALA A 81 2.36 10.15 2.85
N PRO A 82 3.50 9.85 2.22
CA PRO A 82 4.80 9.82 2.89
C PRO A 82 5.11 11.13 3.60
N ASP A 83 5.80 11.06 4.75
CA ASP A 83 6.15 12.23 5.53
C ASP A 83 6.90 13.27 4.70
N GLY A 84 6.51 14.54 4.85
CA GLY A 84 7.07 15.65 4.11
C GLY A 84 6.58 15.82 2.66
N TYR A 85 5.74 14.92 2.16
CA TYR A 85 5.09 15.05 0.86
C TYR A 85 3.64 15.58 1.03
N ALA A 86 3.22 16.44 0.12
CA ALA A 86 1.86 16.99 0.07
C ALA A 86 1.29 16.89 -1.34
N GLY A 87 0.04 16.49 -1.44
CA GLY A 87 -0.67 16.29 -2.71
C GLY A 87 -0.83 14.82 -3.07
N ASP A 88 -1.43 14.58 -4.24
CA ASP A 88 -1.69 13.25 -4.74
C ASP A 88 -0.44 12.59 -5.31
N GLY A 89 -0.43 11.25 -5.26
CA GLY A 89 0.67 10.43 -5.75
C GLY A 89 0.41 9.81 -7.11
N TRP A 90 1.22 8.81 -7.41
CA TRP A 90 1.19 8.08 -8.67
C TRP A 90 1.44 6.59 -8.42
N MET A 91 0.69 5.74 -9.09
CA MET A 91 0.98 4.31 -9.18
C MET A 91 1.17 3.95 -10.66
N GLY A 92 2.42 3.70 -11.06
CA GLY A 92 2.78 3.63 -12.46
C GLY A 92 2.43 4.93 -13.21
N GLU A 93 1.54 4.85 -14.20
CA GLU A 93 1.05 6.02 -14.97
C GLU A 93 -0.28 6.58 -14.43
N ALA A 94 -0.90 5.90 -13.49
CA ALA A 94 -2.18 6.30 -12.93
C ALA A 94 -2.00 7.29 -11.77
N HIS A 95 -2.93 8.24 -11.69
CA HIS A 95 -3.05 9.13 -10.54
C HIS A 95 -3.50 8.34 -9.31
N LEU A 96 -2.89 8.61 -8.16
CA LEU A 96 -3.21 7.99 -6.87
C LEU A 96 -3.67 9.08 -5.90
N SER A 97 -4.91 9.01 -5.47
CA SER A 97 -5.44 9.91 -4.44
C SER A 97 -4.78 9.62 -3.09
N LEU A 98 -4.24 10.67 -2.45
CA LEU A 98 -3.68 10.66 -1.11
C LEU A 98 -4.42 11.70 -0.26
N PRO A 99 -5.62 11.38 0.23
CA PRO A 99 -6.45 12.32 0.97
C PRO A 99 -5.77 12.77 2.26
N GLU A 100 -5.95 14.03 2.61
CA GLU A 100 -5.56 14.52 3.93
C GLU A 100 -6.38 13.81 5.02
N ARG A 101 -5.79 13.67 6.21
CA ARG A 101 -6.52 13.11 7.36
C ARG A 101 -7.83 13.89 7.56
N PRO A 102 -8.99 13.20 7.63
CA PRO A 102 -10.23 13.87 7.93
C PRO A 102 -10.10 14.69 9.23
N SER A 103 -10.22 16.01 9.15
CA SER A 103 -10.19 16.83 10.35
C SER A 103 -11.38 16.47 11.23
N ALA A 104 -11.11 16.12 12.49
CA ALA A 104 -12.18 16.06 13.48
C ALA A 104 -12.91 17.42 13.45
N ARG A 105 -14.20 17.44 13.07
CA ARG A 105 -14.99 18.66 13.07
C ARG A 105 -14.99 19.25 14.47
N GLY A 106 -14.28 20.35 14.63
CA GLY A 106 -14.20 21.13 15.85
C GLY A 106 -12.77 21.53 16.16
N GLU A 107 -12.38 22.74 15.70
CA GLU A 107 -11.21 23.43 16.20
C GLU A 107 -11.29 23.53 17.73
N ALA A 108 -10.50 22.75 18.42
CA ALA A 108 -10.15 22.99 19.82
C ALA A 108 -8.63 22.91 19.91
N ASP A 109 -8.07 24.10 19.85
CA ASP A 109 -6.83 24.59 20.46
C ASP A 109 -5.66 23.59 20.63
N SER A 110 -4.60 23.90 19.91
CA SER A 110 -3.27 23.31 20.02
C SER A 110 -2.60 23.65 21.37
N ALA A 111 -3.02 23.04 22.44
CA ALA A 111 -2.31 23.11 23.72
C ALA A 111 -2.65 21.89 24.59
N ASN A 112 -1.84 20.91 24.56
CA ASN A 112 -1.39 20.04 25.64
C ASN A 112 -1.15 18.59 25.20
N ARG A 113 0.05 18.30 24.74
CA ARG A 113 0.54 16.93 24.56
C ARG A 113 1.17 16.46 25.89
N ALA A 114 0.34 16.15 26.87
CA ALA A 114 0.81 15.41 28.05
C ALA A 114 -0.42 14.83 28.73
N ASP A 115 -0.83 13.64 28.33
CA ASP A 115 -1.47 12.60 29.15
C ASP A 115 -2.21 11.61 28.25
N CYS A 116 -1.51 10.55 27.79
CA CYS A 116 -2.13 9.42 27.11
C CYS A 116 -2.98 8.53 28.04
N ALA A 117 -3.13 8.87 29.31
CA ALA A 117 -3.78 8.01 30.28
C ALA A 117 -5.30 8.25 30.46
N GLU A 118 -5.91 9.28 29.85
CA GLU A 118 -7.34 9.60 30.03
C GLU A 118 -8.14 9.82 28.75
N ALA A 119 -7.63 9.48 27.57
CA ALA A 119 -8.36 9.63 26.31
C ALA A 119 -9.30 8.43 26.01
N THR A 120 -10.12 8.02 26.98
CA THR A 120 -11.25 7.11 26.74
C THR A 120 -12.56 7.87 26.54
N SER A 121 -12.57 8.93 25.73
CA SER A 121 -13.86 9.48 25.26
C SER A 121 -13.68 10.30 23.98
N ALA A 122 -14.37 9.85 22.93
CA ALA A 122 -14.64 10.55 21.68
C ALA A 122 -13.44 10.70 20.70
N SER A 123 -12.75 9.62 20.36
CA SER A 123 -12.10 9.54 19.05
C SER A 123 -13.20 9.57 17.99
N SER A 124 -13.10 10.48 17.00
CA SER A 124 -13.94 10.38 15.80
C SER A 124 -13.89 8.97 15.27
N PRO A 125 -15.01 8.37 14.83
CA PRO A 125 -14.99 7.02 14.31
C PRO A 125 -13.93 6.95 13.19
N ARG A 126 -13.01 5.99 13.34
CA ARG A 126 -12.01 5.70 12.30
C ARG A 126 -12.74 5.37 11.01
N GLU A 127 -12.23 5.85 9.89
CA GLU A 127 -12.77 5.46 8.61
C GLU A 127 -12.59 3.95 8.41
N SER A 128 -13.64 3.27 7.95
CA SER A 128 -13.56 1.86 7.60
C SER A 128 -12.63 1.68 6.40
N TRP A 129 -11.85 0.57 6.40
CA TRP A 129 -11.01 0.24 5.27
C TRP A 129 -11.84 0.07 3.99
N GLY A 130 -12.98 -0.62 4.07
CA GLY A 130 -13.85 -0.86 2.92
C GLY A 130 -14.37 0.43 2.30
N ALA A 131 -14.85 1.39 3.13
CA ALA A 131 -15.33 2.67 2.65
C ALA A 131 -14.22 3.47 1.95
N PHE A 132 -13.02 3.54 2.55
CA PHE A 132 -11.85 4.14 1.94
C PHE A 132 -11.47 3.44 0.62
N TYR A 133 -11.40 2.11 0.63
CA TYR A 133 -10.96 1.32 -0.52
C TYR A 133 -11.91 1.47 -1.71
N ALA A 134 -13.22 1.44 -1.46
CA ALA A 134 -14.24 1.68 -2.48
C ALA A 134 -14.09 3.08 -3.10
N ARG A 135 -14.00 4.12 -2.26
CA ARG A 135 -14.01 5.52 -2.68
C ARG A 135 -12.70 5.94 -3.34
N GLU A 136 -11.55 5.54 -2.79
CA GLU A 136 -10.25 6.05 -3.22
C GLU A 136 -9.46 5.06 -4.10
N ARG A 137 -9.79 3.77 -4.06
CA ARG A 137 -8.99 2.72 -4.71
C ARG A 137 -9.71 1.99 -5.84
N ILE A 138 -11.05 2.04 -5.90
CA ILE A 138 -11.83 1.38 -6.95
C ILE A 138 -12.61 2.39 -7.80
N ALA A 139 -13.46 3.21 -7.18
CA ALA A 139 -14.36 4.11 -7.89
C ALA A 139 -13.66 5.09 -8.86
N PRO A 140 -12.50 5.67 -8.56
CA PRO A 140 -11.81 6.59 -9.46
C PRO A 140 -11.44 6.00 -10.83
N TYR A 141 -11.32 4.68 -10.90
CA TYR A 141 -10.89 3.96 -12.11
C TYR A 141 -12.06 3.35 -12.91
N LEU A 142 -13.32 3.59 -12.52
CA LEU A 142 -14.53 3.11 -13.22
C LEU A 142 -14.85 3.94 -14.47
N ASP A 143 -13.97 3.92 -15.47
CA ASP A 143 -14.16 4.66 -16.71
C ASP A 143 -15.13 3.95 -17.67
N ALA A 144 -16.16 4.68 -18.12
CA ALA A 144 -17.13 4.20 -19.10
C ALA A 144 -16.51 3.84 -20.48
N ARG A 145 -15.30 4.31 -20.78
CA ARG A 145 -14.56 3.96 -21.99
C ARG A 145 -13.94 2.56 -21.88
N VAL A 146 -13.68 2.08 -20.67
CA VAL A 146 -13.05 0.78 -20.40
C VAL A 146 -14.11 -0.27 -20.07
N PHE A 147 -15.08 0.06 -19.24
CA PHE A 147 -16.09 -0.89 -18.74
C PHE A 147 -17.45 -0.68 -19.42
N THR A 148 -18.11 -1.78 -19.76
CA THR A 148 -19.53 -1.76 -20.16
C THR A 148 -20.42 -1.37 -18.98
N ALA A 149 -21.66 -0.98 -19.25
CA ALA A 149 -22.62 -0.62 -18.20
C ALA A 149 -22.84 -1.77 -17.18
N SER A 150 -22.93 -3.02 -17.67
CA SER A 150 -23.12 -4.19 -16.78
C SER A 150 -21.89 -4.52 -15.94
N GLU A 151 -20.68 -4.35 -16.49
CA GLU A 151 -19.43 -4.52 -15.75
C GLU A 151 -19.30 -3.45 -14.66
N ARG A 152 -19.59 -2.19 -14.98
CA ARG A 152 -19.60 -1.09 -14.01
C ARG A 152 -20.60 -1.34 -12.88
N SER A 153 -21.85 -1.67 -13.20
CA SER A 153 -22.86 -1.94 -12.17
C SER A 153 -22.50 -3.11 -11.26
N LEU A 154 -21.71 -4.07 -11.75
CA LEU A 154 -21.21 -5.15 -10.90
C LEU A 154 -20.12 -4.64 -9.94
N ILE A 155 -19.18 -3.82 -10.42
CA ILE A 155 -18.11 -3.26 -9.59
C ILE A 155 -18.69 -2.21 -8.61
N GLU A 156 -19.69 -1.43 -9.02
CA GLU A 156 -20.43 -0.51 -8.15
C GLU A 156 -21.07 -1.25 -6.96
N ARG A 157 -21.66 -2.44 -7.17
CA ARG A 157 -22.15 -3.27 -6.04
C ARG A 157 -21.05 -3.75 -5.11
N LEU A 158 -19.86 -4.08 -5.65
CA LEU A 158 -18.71 -4.34 -4.79
C LEU A 158 -18.36 -3.13 -3.95
N CYS A 159 -18.34 -1.92 -4.54
CA CYS A 159 -18.09 -0.68 -3.81
C CYS A 159 -19.16 -0.44 -2.72
N GLU A 160 -20.43 -0.66 -3.01
CA GLU A 160 -21.53 -0.55 -2.04
C GLU A 160 -21.33 -1.51 -0.86
N ARG A 161 -20.91 -2.74 -1.13
CA ARG A 161 -20.65 -3.73 -0.09
C ARG A 161 -19.39 -3.42 0.74
N LEU A 162 -18.37 -2.87 0.12
CA LEU A 162 -17.19 -2.35 0.83
C LEU A 162 -17.57 -1.16 1.73
N ASP A 163 -18.35 -0.21 1.20
CA ASP A 163 -18.77 0.98 1.92
C ASP A 163 -19.68 0.66 3.11
N SER A 164 -20.46 -0.46 3.06
CA SER A 164 -21.27 -0.92 4.19
C SER A 164 -20.45 -1.48 5.36
N GLY A 165 -19.16 -1.77 5.15
CA GLY A 165 -18.29 -2.41 6.14
C GLY A 165 -18.42 -3.94 6.21
N ASP A 166 -19.26 -4.58 5.37
CA ASP A 166 -19.46 -6.04 5.37
C ASP A 166 -18.18 -6.82 5.04
N LEU A 167 -17.21 -6.17 4.42
CA LEU A 167 -15.93 -6.76 4.03
C LEU A 167 -14.75 -6.23 4.88
N ASP A 168 -15.03 -5.43 5.90
CA ASP A 168 -14.00 -4.92 6.80
C ASP A 168 -13.35 -6.05 7.62
N HIS A 169 -12.08 -5.90 7.89
CA HIS A 169 -11.27 -6.83 8.66
C HIS A 169 -10.08 -6.10 9.28
N GLY A 170 -9.44 -6.76 10.24
CA GLY A 170 -8.35 -6.16 11.00
C GLY A 170 -7.00 -6.19 10.28
N GLN A 171 -6.16 -5.26 10.64
CA GLN A 171 -4.74 -5.23 10.26
C GLN A 171 -4.00 -6.43 10.89
N PRO A 172 -2.89 -6.90 10.28
CA PRO A 172 -2.03 -7.89 10.90
C PRO A 172 -1.52 -7.46 12.28
N ARG A 173 -1.20 -8.41 13.12
CA ARG A 173 -0.98 -8.22 14.55
C ARG A 173 0.00 -7.10 14.91
N LEU A 174 1.14 -6.99 14.26
CA LEU A 174 2.11 -5.93 14.58
C LEU A 174 1.58 -4.53 14.26
N VAL A 175 0.83 -4.38 13.16
CA VAL A 175 0.16 -3.10 12.82
C VAL A 175 -0.95 -2.81 13.81
N ALA A 176 -1.78 -3.81 14.15
CA ALA A 176 -2.84 -3.65 15.14
C ALA A 176 -2.28 -3.26 16.52
N ASP A 177 -1.15 -3.85 16.92
CA ASP A 177 -0.47 -3.51 18.17
C ASP A 177 0.11 -2.07 18.13
N ALA A 178 0.63 -1.60 16.99
CA ALA A 178 1.07 -0.21 16.82
C ALA A 178 -0.11 0.76 16.96
N ILE A 179 -1.22 0.48 16.29
CA ILE A 179 -2.48 1.26 16.40
C ILE A 179 -2.98 1.31 17.86
N ALA A 180 -2.86 0.20 18.59
CA ALA A 180 -3.35 0.09 19.97
C ALA A 180 -2.48 0.82 21.00
N ARG A 181 -1.19 1.09 20.69
CA ARG A 181 -0.25 1.75 21.62
C ARG A 181 -0.43 3.27 21.74
N CYS A 182 -1.49 3.84 21.22
CA CYS A 182 -1.72 5.30 21.20
C CYS A 182 -0.65 6.08 20.42
N GLU A 183 0.03 5.44 19.49
CA GLU A 183 0.88 6.08 18.50
C GLU A 183 -0.03 6.79 17.49
N ASP A 184 0.46 7.82 16.81
CA ASP A 184 -0.29 8.47 15.70
C ASP A 184 -0.29 7.57 14.46
N VAL A 185 -0.79 6.33 14.64
CA VAL A 185 -0.86 5.26 13.65
C VAL A 185 -2.28 4.75 13.57
N ASP A 186 -2.87 4.80 12.38
CA ASP A 186 -4.20 4.26 12.08
C ASP A 186 -4.22 3.31 10.86
N ALA A 187 -3.09 3.16 10.17
CA ALA A 187 -2.93 2.31 8.99
C ALA A 187 -1.53 1.67 8.94
N ALA A 188 -1.33 0.70 8.06
CA ALA A 188 -0.01 0.16 7.76
C ALA A 188 0.79 1.12 6.88
N ARG A 189 2.12 1.12 7.00
CA ARG A 189 3.05 1.75 6.05
C ARG A 189 3.23 0.81 4.87
N THR A 190 2.55 1.05 3.75
CA THR A 190 2.59 0.17 2.58
C THR A 190 3.53 0.69 1.51
N HIS A 191 4.11 -0.25 0.76
CA HIS A 191 4.82 0.07 -0.48
C HIS A 191 3.86 0.58 -1.56
N GLY A 192 2.63 0.06 -1.58
CA GLY A 192 1.52 0.48 -2.42
C GLY A 192 1.54 -0.05 -3.86
N ASP A 193 2.70 -0.42 -4.39
CA ASP A 193 2.87 -1.08 -5.70
C ASP A 193 3.82 -2.29 -5.58
N LEU A 194 3.55 -3.18 -4.62
CA LEU A 194 4.45 -4.29 -4.27
C LEU A 194 4.20 -5.52 -5.13
N TRP A 195 4.39 -5.43 -6.43
CA TRP A 195 4.47 -6.62 -7.26
C TRP A 195 5.92 -7.11 -7.37
N ASN A 196 6.13 -8.33 -7.83
CA ASN A 196 7.46 -8.96 -7.86
C ASN A 196 8.53 -8.15 -8.62
N GLY A 197 8.16 -7.31 -9.60
CA GLY A 197 9.09 -6.46 -10.33
C GLY A 197 9.70 -5.34 -9.49
N ASN A 198 9.04 -4.96 -8.40
CA ASN A 198 9.50 -3.93 -7.46
C ASN A 198 10.24 -4.52 -6.24
N VAL A 199 10.52 -5.83 -6.25
CA VAL A 199 11.37 -6.54 -5.29
C VAL A 199 12.64 -7.01 -5.97
N MET A 200 13.76 -6.30 -5.76
CA MET A 200 15.06 -6.65 -6.31
C MET A 200 15.77 -7.62 -5.37
N TRP A 201 15.96 -8.86 -5.83
CA TRP A 201 16.70 -9.87 -5.08
C TRP A 201 18.20 -9.67 -5.26
N THR A 202 18.94 -9.49 -4.20
CA THR A 202 20.38 -9.24 -4.19
C THR A 202 21.11 -10.28 -3.33
N PRO A 203 22.45 -10.38 -3.39
CA PRO A 203 23.21 -11.20 -2.44
C PRO A 203 23.01 -10.81 -0.97
N GLY A 204 22.52 -9.60 -0.70
CA GLY A 204 22.20 -9.10 0.64
C GLY A 204 20.74 -9.27 1.05
N GLY A 205 19.90 -9.91 0.21
CA GLY A 205 18.45 -10.05 0.42
C GLY A 205 17.62 -9.20 -0.52
N ALA A 206 16.33 -9.05 -0.22
CA ALA A 206 15.39 -8.25 -1.00
C ALA A 206 15.62 -6.75 -0.77
N VAL A 207 15.52 -5.97 -1.84
CA VAL A 207 15.55 -4.49 -1.84
C VAL A 207 14.33 -3.98 -2.58
N LEU A 208 13.55 -3.10 -1.95
CA LEU A 208 12.36 -2.48 -2.53
C LEU A 208 12.75 -1.29 -3.42
N ILE A 209 12.05 -1.15 -4.55
CA ILE A 209 12.21 -0.06 -5.53
C ILE A 209 10.83 0.42 -6.00
N ASP A 210 10.76 1.61 -6.62
CA ASP A 210 9.56 2.13 -7.33
C ASP A 210 8.26 2.13 -6.52
N PRO A 211 8.22 2.67 -5.28
CA PRO A 211 7.04 2.63 -4.46
C PRO A 211 5.94 3.59 -4.93
N ALA A 212 4.69 3.21 -4.65
CA ALA A 212 3.54 4.09 -4.55
C ALA A 212 3.14 4.23 -3.07
N ALA A 213 4.09 4.66 -2.24
CA ALA A 213 4.05 4.56 -0.79
C ALA A 213 2.90 5.37 -0.17
N GLN A 214 2.14 4.72 0.70
CA GLN A 214 0.96 5.31 1.34
C GLN A 214 0.55 4.57 2.60
N GLY A 215 -0.32 5.19 3.40
CA GLY A 215 -1.04 4.48 4.44
C GLY A 215 -2.08 3.54 3.82
N GLY A 216 -2.06 2.25 4.18
CA GLY A 216 -2.97 1.26 3.60
C GLY A 216 -3.26 0.09 4.53
N HIS A 217 -3.89 -0.94 3.98
CA HIS A 217 -3.99 -2.22 4.66
C HIS A 217 -2.81 -3.11 4.24
N ALA A 218 -2.13 -3.70 5.20
CA ALA A 218 -0.93 -4.51 4.93
C ALA A 218 -1.16 -5.67 3.94
N GLU A 219 -2.37 -6.24 3.92
CA GLU A 219 -2.72 -7.30 2.98
C GLU A 219 -2.75 -6.84 1.51
N GLU A 220 -2.83 -5.52 1.23
CA GLU A 220 -2.77 -4.98 -0.13
C GLU A 220 -1.41 -5.28 -0.79
N ASP A 221 -0.32 -5.05 -0.06
CA ASP A 221 1.03 -5.37 -0.54
C ASP A 221 1.25 -6.89 -0.68
N LEU A 222 0.75 -7.68 0.28
CA LEU A 222 0.83 -9.15 0.22
C LEU A 222 0.06 -9.71 -0.99
N ALA A 223 -1.09 -9.13 -1.29
CA ALA A 223 -1.91 -9.52 -2.44
C ALA A 223 -1.28 -9.09 -3.77
N ALA A 224 -0.66 -7.91 -3.81
CA ALA A 224 0.00 -7.39 -5.01
C ALA A 224 1.17 -8.29 -5.47
N LEU A 225 1.93 -8.88 -4.54
CA LEU A 225 3.00 -9.84 -4.85
C LEU A 225 2.52 -11.03 -5.70
N ALA A 226 1.26 -11.46 -5.54
CA ALA A 226 0.71 -12.61 -6.27
C ALA A 226 0.25 -12.29 -7.69
N VAL A 227 -0.03 -11.03 -8.03
CA VAL A 227 -0.76 -10.63 -9.25
C VAL A 227 -0.04 -11.09 -10.52
N PHE A 228 1.28 -10.95 -10.57
CA PHE A 228 2.08 -11.34 -11.74
C PHE A 228 3.04 -12.50 -11.43
N GLY A 229 2.80 -13.19 -10.31
CA GLY A 229 3.66 -14.26 -9.82
C GLY A 229 4.88 -13.73 -9.07
N CYS A 230 5.21 -14.39 -7.98
CA CYS A 230 6.36 -14.07 -7.14
C CYS A 230 7.09 -15.37 -6.74
N PRO A 231 8.42 -15.46 -6.92
CA PRO A 231 9.18 -16.60 -6.44
C PRO A 231 9.00 -16.81 -4.94
N TYR A 232 8.78 -18.05 -4.53
CA TYR A 232 8.60 -18.43 -3.11
C TYR A 232 7.46 -17.69 -2.38
N TYR A 233 6.43 -17.24 -3.10
CA TYR A 233 5.31 -16.45 -2.54
C TYR A 233 4.74 -17.04 -1.24
N GLU A 234 4.44 -18.34 -1.21
CA GLU A 234 3.91 -19.01 0.00
C GLU A 234 4.91 -18.99 1.18
N ARG A 235 6.21 -18.94 0.93
CA ARG A 235 7.20 -18.79 1.99
C ARG A 235 7.26 -17.37 2.53
N ILE A 236 7.13 -16.37 1.65
CA ILE A 236 7.01 -14.96 2.05
C ILE A 236 5.79 -14.79 2.96
N LEU A 237 4.62 -15.31 2.54
CA LEU A 237 3.39 -15.23 3.34
C LEU A 237 3.49 -15.98 4.67
N ALA A 238 4.07 -17.16 4.67
CA ALA A 238 4.25 -17.94 5.90
C ALA A 238 5.15 -17.22 6.91
N ALA A 239 6.28 -16.67 6.44
CA ALA A 239 7.21 -15.93 7.29
C ALA A 239 6.65 -14.58 7.74
N TYR A 240 5.86 -13.91 6.90
CA TYR A 240 5.11 -12.72 7.29
C TYR A 240 4.10 -13.05 8.41
N ASN A 241 3.28 -14.09 8.21
CA ASN A 241 2.26 -14.51 9.17
C ASN A 241 2.86 -15.04 10.49
N GLU A 242 4.08 -15.60 10.45
CA GLU A 242 4.84 -15.96 11.65
C GLU A 242 5.24 -14.71 12.46
N ALA A 243 5.75 -13.69 11.79
CA ALA A 243 6.19 -12.44 12.42
C ALA A 243 5.02 -11.55 12.86
N SER A 244 3.97 -11.47 12.06
CA SER A 244 2.78 -10.66 12.29
C SER A 244 1.54 -11.44 11.87
N PRO A 245 0.92 -12.21 12.78
CA PRO A 245 -0.27 -12.98 12.45
C PRO A 245 -1.35 -12.18 11.74
N LEU A 246 -1.77 -12.70 10.59
CA LEU A 246 -2.87 -12.19 9.79
C LEU A 246 -4.19 -12.63 10.41
N GLU A 247 -5.24 -11.82 10.26
CA GLU A 247 -6.57 -12.16 10.75
C GLU A 247 -7.14 -13.36 9.99
N ASP A 248 -7.95 -14.17 10.66
CA ASP A 248 -8.59 -15.34 10.07
C ASP A 248 -9.32 -14.99 8.76
N GLY A 249 -9.27 -15.89 7.77
CA GLY A 249 -9.86 -15.67 6.46
C GLY A 249 -9.02 -14.83 5.49
N TRP A 250 -7.80 -14.46 5.84
CA TRP A 250 -6.94 -13.64 4.97
C TRP A 250 -6.67 -14.25 3.59
N ARG A 251 -6.57 -15.58 3.49
CA ARG A 251 -6.34 -16.26 2.20
C ARG A 251 -7.52 -16.10 1.24
N GLU A 252 -8.74 -16.11 1.77
CA GLU A 252 -9.97 -15.95 1.00
C GLU A 252 -10.14 -14.52 0.48
N ARG A 253 -9.58 -13.52 1.18
CA ARG A 253 -9.69 -12.09 0.80
C ARG A 253 -8.48 -11.52 0.07
N LEU A 254 -7.39 -12.30 -0.15
CA LEU A 254 -6.25 -11.84 -0.96
C LEU A 254 -6.69 -11.30 -2.32
N THR A 255 -7.63 -11.97 -2.98
CA THR A 255 -8.13 -11.51 -4.28
C THR A 255 -8.90 -10.18 -4.18
N LEU A 256 -9.55 -9.89 -3.04
CA LEU A 256 -10.19 -8.60 -2.80
C LEU A 256 -9.15 -7.47 -2.76
N HIS A 257 -8.05 -7.68 -2.06
CA HIS A 257 -6.95 -6.71 -1.97
C HIS A 257 -6.21 -6.48 -3.31
N GLN A 258 -6.37 -7.38 -4.29
CA GLN A 258 -5.85 -7.16 -5.64
C GLN A 258 -6.72 -6.18 -6.45
N ALA A 259 -7.92 -5.83 -5.98
CA ALA A 259 -8.84 -5.01 -6.77
C ALA A 259 -8.22 -3.67 -7.18
N HIS A 260 -7.51 -2.98 -6.30
CA HIS A 260 -6.89 -1.70 -6.61
C HIS A 260 -5.87 -1.79 -7.76
N ILE A 261 -4.88 -2.69 -7.64
CA ILE A 261 -3.85 -2.84 -8.69
C ILE A 261 -4.48 -3.29 -10.02
N ILE A 262 -5.50 -4.14 -10.01
CA ILE A 262 -6.22 -4.57 -11.21
C ILE A 262 -7.03 -3.41 -11.81
N MET A 263 -7.69 -2.57 -11.01
CA MET A 263 -8.43 -1.40 -11.49
C MET A 263 -7.50 -0.37 -12.14
N ILE A 264 -6.32 -0.14 -11.56
CA ILE A 264 -5.26 0.69 -12.18
C ILE A 264 -4.83 0.12 -13.53
N HIS A 265 -4.62 -1.20 -13.60
CA HIS A 265 -4.26 -1.85 -14.88
C HIS A 265 -5.38 -1.74 -15.92
N CYS A 266 -6.65 -1.77 -15.50
CA CYS A 266 -7.78 -1.47 -16.39
C CYS A 266 -7.70 -0.02 -16.92
N ALA A 267 -7.37 0.93 -16.07
CA ALA A 267 -7.28 2.35 -16.46
C ALA A 267 -6.11 2.62 -17.43
N VAL A 268 -4.95 2.00 -17.18
CA VAL A 268 -3.72 2.22 -17.98
C VAL A 268 -3.70 1.37 -19.25
N PHE A 269 -4.05 0.09 -19.16
CA PHE A 269 -3.91 -0.89 -20.25
C PHE A 269 -5.25 -1.30 -20.87
N GLY A 270 -6.35 -0.72 -20.41
CA GLY A 270 -7.68 -0.93 -20.98
C GLY A 270 -8.26 -2.32 -20.69
N ARG A 271 -9.02 -2.84 -21.65
CA ARG A 271 -9.87 -4.03 -21.47
C ARG A 271 -9.15 -5.34 -21.15
N SER A 272 -7.83 -5.40 -21.28
CA SER A 272 -7.07 -6.63 -21.04
C SER A 272 -7.22 -7.17 -19.61
N TYR A 273 -7.43 -6.28 -18.63
CA TYR A 273 -7.56 -6.60 -17.20
C TYR A 273 -9.03 -6.59 -16.70
N VAL A 274 -9.97 -6.20 -17.55
CA VAL A 274 -11.41 -6.19 -17.18
C VAL A 274 -11.94 -7.55 -16.74
N PRO A 275 -11.55 -8.69 -17.37
CA PRO A 275 -11.98 -10.00 -16.89
C PRO A 275 -11.60 -10.27 -15.42
N ASP A 276 -10.41 -9.84 -14.99
CA ASP A 276 -9.94 -10.01 -13.61
C ASP A 276 -10.72 -9.11 -12.65
N ALA A 277 -10.92 -7.83 -12.98
CA ALA A 277 -11.76 -6.92 -12.21
C ALA A 277 -13.19 -7.44 -12.04
N VAL A 278 -13.78 -7.97 -13.11
CA VAL A 278 -15.13 -8.59 -13.09
C VAL A 278 -15.14 -9.87 -12.26
N ALA A 279 -14.09 -10.69 -12.30
CA ALA A 279 -13.97 -11.90 -11.49
C ALA A 279 -13.94 -11.58 -9.99
N ILE A 280 -13.17 -10.55 -9.60
CA ILE A 280 -13.11 -10.04 -8.23
C ILE A 280 -14.50 -9.54 -7.80
N ALA A 281 -15.12 -8.69 -8.61
CA ALA A 281 -16.43 -8.15 -8.29
C ALA A 281 -17.50 -9.26 -8.15
N ARG A 282 -17.48 -10.30 -8.99
CA ARG A 282 -18.41 -11.45 -8.87
C ARG A 282 -18.25 -12.24 -7.58
N ARG A 283 -17.04 -12.28 -7.05
CA ARG A 283 -16.75 -13.04 -5.83
C ARG A 283 -17.22 -12.31 -4.57
N TYR A 284 -17.16 -10.97 -4.59
CA TYR A 284 -17.35 -10.19 -3.37
C TYR A 284 -18.54 -9.20 -3.42
N ALA A 285 -19.20 -8.99 -4.58
CA ALA A 285 -20.39 -8.13 -4.72
C ALA A 285 -21.68 -8.77 -4.19
#